data_644042eab146d2b7bb4e5e8b194f3008
#
_entry.id   644042eab146d2b7bb4e5e8b194f3008
#
_cell.length_a   1.000
_cell.length_b   1.000
_cell.length_c   1.000
_cell.angle_alpha   90.00
_cell.angle_beta   90.00
_cell.angle_gamma   90.00
#
_symmetry.space_group_name_H-M   'P 1'
#
loop_
_entity.id
_entity.type
_entity.pdbx_description
1 polymer ?
#
loop_
_entity_poly.entity_id
_entity_poly.type
_entity_poly.pdbx_seq_one_letter_code
_entity_poly.pdbx_strand_id
1 'polypeptide(L)'
;MSQTKISRIETGRALPTVIDVERILKALAVPDEVADELLALARRANVDYASWRAYARVGLYHKQAELKALESSSRVMRHFLPAVPTGLLHVREYATETLSPTVDGDPVRDVARAVQARMDRQAVLDDTSRSFWFLMTEQAVKWQRAGTRAMAAQCAHMAEVNRKPNVEIGIVQQGVQVPGTPMNIFVVYDDRLVTIELFSGEVVLRDPRDISQHLNLFDLFWAHALTGDDVSSFLEEAADGFMRQRN
;
A
#
# COMPACT_ATOMS: atom_id res chain seq x y z
N MET A 1 -28.02 -12.93 -0.37
CA MET A 1 -26.81 -13.66 0.06
C MET A 1 -26.95 -15.11 -0.37
N SER A 2 -25.87 -15.77 -0.83
CA SER A 2 -25.95 -17.18 -1.23
C SER A 2 -25.91 -18.10 0.01
N GLN A 3 -26.51 -19.29 -0.08
CA GLN A 3 -26.49 -20.30 0.99
C GLN A 3 -25.04 -20.68 1.36
N THR A 4 -24.16 -20.82 0.38
CA THR A 4 -22.73 -21.11 0.59
C THR A 4 -22.04 -20.03 1.43
N LYS A 5 -22.35 -18.76 1.19
CA LYS A 5 -21.79 -17.66 1.98
C LYS A 5 -22.28 -17.68 3.42
N ILE A 6 -23.57 -17.91 3.62
CA ILE A 6 -24.17 -18.03 4.97
C ILE A 6 -23.50 -19.18 5.73
N SER A 7 -23.41 -20.37 5.15
CA SER A 7 -22.77 -21.54 5.77
C SER A 7 -21.30 -21.28 6.15
N ARG A 8 -20.55 -20.54 5.33
CA ARG A 8 -19.17 -20.17 5.67
C ARG A 8 -19.08 -19.18 6.83
N ILE A 9 -20.04 -18.25 6.94
CA ILE A 9 -20.13 -17.30 8.06
C ILE A 9 -20.49 -18.06 9.34
N GLU A 10 -21.51 -18.90 9.32
CA GLU A 10 -21.96 -19.69 10.47
C GLU A 10 -20.88 -20.65 11.00
N THR A 11 -20.06 -21.19 10.12
CA THR A 11 -18.95 -22.07 10.49
C THR A 11 -17.63 -21.34 10.82
N GLY A 12 -17.64 -19.99 10.85
CA GLY A 12 -16.44 -19.17 11.12
C GLY A 12 -15.39 -19.22 10.03
N ARG A 13 -15.72 -19.76 8.84
CA ARG A 13 -14.78 -19.84 7.68
C ARG A 13 -14.75 -18.57 6.84
N ALA A 14 -15.62 -17.62 7.11
CA ALA A 14 -15.60 -16.29 6.50
C ALA A 14 -16.06 -15.25 7.51
N LEU A 15 -15.34 -14.14 7.60
CA LEU A 15 -15.76 -12.97 8.35
C LEU A 15 -16.95 -12.32 7.60
N PRO A 16 -18.09 -12.05 8.25
CA PRO A 16 -19.17 -11.33 7.61
C PRO A 16 -18.79 -9.86 7.41
N THR A 17 -19.12 -9.31 6.24
CA THR A 17 -19.04 -7.87 6.04
C THR A 17 -20.18 -7.16 6.80
N VAL A 18 -20.03 -5.84 7.03
CA VAL A 18 -21.10 -5.04 7.68
C VAL A 18 -22.42 -5.17 6.91
N ILE A 19 -22.35 -5.20 5.57
CA ILE A 19 -23.52 -5.39 4.71
C ILE A 19 -24.16 -6.79 4.91
N ASP A 20 -23.36 -7.82 5.11
CA ASP A 20 -23.86 -9.17 5.38
C ASP A 20 -24.60 -9.21 6.70
N VAL A 21 -24.00 -8.62 7.75
CA VAL A 21 -24.61 -8.54 9.08
C VAL A 21 -25.91 -7.75 9.02
N GLU A 22 -25.95 -6.59 8.37
CA GLU A 22 -27.16 -5.79 8.16
C GLU A 22 -28.29 -6.59 7.51
N ARG A 23 -27.97 -7.35 6.43
CA ARG A 23 -28.94 -8.21 5.74
C ARG A 23 -29.44 -9.37 6.60
N ILE A 24 -28.56 -9.98 7.39
CA ILE A 24 -28.92 -11.07 8.31
C ILE A 24 -29.85 -10.54 9.40
N LEU A 25 -29.49 -9.42 10.06
CA LEU A 25 -30.26 -8.83 11.14
C LEU A 25 -31.67 -8.41 10.67
N LYS A 26 -31.73 -7.81 9.47
CA LYS A 26 -33.01 -7.46 8.85
C LYS A 26 -33.87 -8.68 8.52
N ALA A 27 -33.26 -9.76 8.01
CA ALA A 27 -33.98 -10.99 7.69
C ALA A 27 -34.49 -11.70 8.94
N LEU A 28 -33.82 -11.57 10.09
CA LEU A 28 -34.19 -12.14 11.37
C LEU A 28 -35.12 -11.21 12.19
N ALA A 29 -35.48 -10.04 11.64
CA ALA A 29 -36.29 -9.03 12.32
C ALA A 29 -35.76 -8.67 13.74
N VAL A 30 -34.42 -8.54 13.85
CA VAL A 30 -33.79 -8.19 15.13
C VAL A 30 -34.17 -6.75 15.50
N PRO A 31 -34.48 -6.45 16.77
CA PRO A 31 -34.79 -5.10 17.23
C PRO A 31 -33.63 -4.12 16.93
N ASP A 32 -33.97 -2.87 16.58
CA ASP A 32 -33.00 -1.86 16.11
C ASP A 32 -31.83 -1.63 17.09
N GLU A 33 -32.14 -1.58 18.40
CA GLU A 33 -31.11 -1.37 19.43
C GLU A 33 -30.04 -2.50 19.43
N VAL A 34 -30.48 -3.76 19.32
CA VAL A 34 -29.59 -4.93 19.25
C VAL A 34 -28.90 -4.98 17.89
N ALA A 35 -29.58 -4.60 16.82
CA ALA A 35 -29.04 -4.53 15.48
C ALA A 35 -27.87 -3.52 15.43
N ASP A 36 -28.01 -2.35 16.04
CA ASP A 36 -26.98 -1.32 16.09
C ASP A 36 -25.72 -1.78 16.84
N GLU A 37 -25.89 -2.50 17.97
CA GLU A 37 -24.76 -3.09 18.71
C GLU A 37 -24.00 -4.12 17.88
N LEU A 38 -24.72 -5.03 17.20
CA LEU A 38 -24.10 -6.07 16.36
C LEU A 38 -23.45 -5.49 15.11
N LEU A 39 -24.02 -4.44 14.52
CA LEU A 39 -23.40 -3.70 13.43
C LEU A 39 -22.12 -2.98 13.87
N ALA A 40 -22.11 -2.39 15.08
CA ALA A 40 -20.91 -1.79 15.64
C ALA A 40 -19.80 -2.82 15.88
N LEU A 41 -20.15 -4.03 16.32
CA LEU A 41 -19.23 -5.15 16.46
C LEU A 41 -18.68 -5.60 15.10
N ALA A 42 -19.55 -5.72 14.08
CA ALA A 42 -19.13 -6.08 12.72
C ALA A 42 -18.17 -5.04 12.13
N ARG A 43 -18.43 -3.75 12.32
CA ARG A 43 -17.51 -2.67 11.89
C ARG A 43 -16.13 -2.84 12.54
N ARG A 44 -16.07 -3.06 13.86
CA ARG A 44 -14.80 -3.29 14.57
C ARG A 44 -14.07 -4.53 14.08
N ALA A 45 -14.78 -5.61 13.78
CA ALA A 45 -14.19 -6.85 13.27
C ALA A 45 -13.63 -6.73 11.85
N ASN A 46 -14.09 -5.76 11.06
CA ASN A 46 -13.60 -5.51 9.69
C ASN A 46 -12.45 -4.50 9.63
N VAL A 47 -11.97 -4.02 10.78
CA VAL A 47 -10.84 -3.08 10.89
C VAL A 47 -9.81 -3.66 11.84
N ASP A 48 -8.60 -3.95 11.34
CA ASP A 48 -7.46 -4.34 12.17
C ASP A 48 -6.44 -3.19 12.24
N TYR A 49 -5.83 -3.02 13.41
CA TYR A 49 -4.70 -2.12 13.61
C TYR A 49 -3.48 -2.90 14.09
N ALA A 50 -2.37 -2.74 13.38
CA ALA A 50 -1.07 -3.32 13.74
C ALA A 50 -0.04 -2.22 14.02
N SER A 51 0.48 -2.15 15.25
CA SER A 51 1.46 -1.15 15.63
C SER A 51 2.86 -1.50 15.14
N TRP A 52 3.61 -0.52 14.62
CA TRP A 52 5.02 -0.70 14.28
C TRP A 52 5.88 -1.10 15.47
N ARG A 53 5.52 -0.68 16.69
CA ARG A 53 6.21 -1.11 17.93
C ARG A 53 6.07 -2.61 18.18
N ALA A 54 4.95 -3.22 17.80
CA ALA A 54 4.78 -4.67 17.90
C ALA A 54 5.71 -5.39 16.91
N TYR A 55 5.77 -4.94 15.65
CA TYR A 55 6.71 -5.49 14.67
C TYR A 55 8.17 -5.27 15.05
N ALA A 56 8.51 -4.13 15.65
CA ALA A 56 9.87 -3.87 16.08
C ALA A 56 10.35 -4.83 17.18
N ARG A 57 9.44 -5.34 18.05
CA ARG A 57 9.77 -6.33 19.08
C ARG A 57 10.07 -7.71 18.51
N VAL A 58 9.39 -8.11 17.44
CA VAL A 58 9.54 -9.43 16.82
C VAL A 58 10.45 -9.43 15.59
N GLY A 59 10.79 -8.25 15.09
CA GLY A 59 11.63 -8.03 13.90
C GLY A 59 10.84 -7.60 12.65
N LEU A 60 11.30 -6.55 11.99
CA LEU A 60 10.65 -6.00 10.78
C LEU A 60 10.63 -6.98 9.59
N TYR A 61 11.53 -7.97 9.58
CA TYR A 61 11.51 -9.00 8.55
C TYR A 61 10.24 -9.86 8.58
N HIS A 62 9.57 -9.99 9.74
CA HIS A 62 8.25 -10.62 9.83
C HIS A 62 7.19 -9.85 9.03
N LYS A 63 7.23 -8.49 9.12
CA LYS A 63 6.35 -7.67 8.29
C LYS A 63 6.62 -7.87 6.79
N GLN A 64 7.87 -8.01 6.38
CA GLN A 64 8.20 -8.30 4.98
C GLN A 64 7.65 -9.68 4.55
N ALA A 65 7.65 -10.68 5.44
CA ALA A 65 7.07 -11.99 5.16
C ALA A 65 5.53 -11.94 5.01
N GLU A 66 4.85 -11.17 5.87
CA GLU A 66 3.39 -10.94 5.77
C GLU A 66 3.03 -10.25 4.45
N LEU A 67 3.75 -9.17 4.10
CA LEU A 67 3.55 -8.46 2.84
C LEU A 67 3.79 -9.41 1.65
N LYS A 68 4.86 -10.22 1.68
CA LYS A 68 5.12 -11.22 0.65
C LYS A 68 3.97 -12.20 0.49
N ALA A 69 3.41 -12.70 1.60
CA ALA A 69 2.27 -13.63 1.56
C ALA A 69 1.03 -12.96 0.96
N LEU A 70 0.76 -11.70 1.34
CA LEU A 70 -0.36 -10.93 0.84
C LEU A 70 -0.23 -10.63 -0.66
N GLU A 71 0.93 -10.16 -1.11
CA GLU A 71 1.25 -9.91 -2.52
C GLU A 71 1.17 -11.21 -3.35
N SER A 72 1.72 -12.31 -2.82
CA SER A 72 1.65 -13.62 -3.49
C SER A 72 0.23 -14.18 -3.60
N SER A 73 -0.69 -13.75 -2.74
CA SER A 73 -2.10 -14.18 -2.77
C SER A 73 -3.01 -13.25 -3.57
N SER A 74 -2.49 -12.13 -4.08
CA SER A 74 -3.24 -11.12 -4.81
C SER A 74 -2.87 -11.11 -6.29
N ARG A 75 -3.80 -10.71 -7.15
CA ARG A 75 -3.60 -10.61 -8.61
C ARG A 75 -3.40 -9.18 -9.06
N VAL A 76 -4.11 -8.24 -8.47
CA VAL A 76 -4.04 -6.82 -8.80
C VAL A 76 -3.73 -6.04 -7.55
N MET A 77 -2.67 -5.25 -7.57
CA MET A 77 -2.25 -4.40 -6.47
C MET A 77 -2.17 -2.95 -6.91
N ARG A 78 -2.90 -2.08 -6.22
CA ARG A 78 -2.90 -0.63 -6.47
C ARG A 78 -2.30 0.08 -5.28
N HIS A 79 -1.13 0.66 -5.47
CA HIS A 79 -0.39 1.39 -4.46
C HIS A 79 -0.57 2.89 -4.67
N PHE A 80 -1.15 3.59 -3.71
CA PHE A 80 -1.18 5.04 -3.66
C PHE A 80 -0.10 5.55 -2.70
N LEU A 81 0.84 6.32 -3.19
CA LEU A 81 2.13 6.61 -2.56
C LEU A 81 2.41 8.13 -2.57
N PRO A 82 1.74 8.93 -1.74
CA PRO A 82 1.87 10.39 -1.78
C PRO A 82 3.20 10.92 -1.23
N ALA A 83 3.91 10.15 -0.40
CA ALA A 83 5.06 10.65 0.35
C ALA A 83 6.39 9.98 0.00
N VAL A 84 6.37 8.67 -0.29
CA VAL A 84 7.58 7.88 -0.60
C VAL A 84 7.22 6.73 -1.54
N PRO A 85 8.15 6.22 -2.36
CA PRO A 85 7.95 4.99 -3.11
C PRO A 85 7.72 3.79 -2.20
N THR A 86 7.04 2.76 -2.70
CA THR A 86 6.88 1.48 -1.99
C THR A 86 8.18 0.67 -1.99
N GLY A 87 8.32 -0.21 -0.99
CA GLY A 87 9.46 -1.12 -0.90
C GLY A 87 9.65 -2.07 -2.09
N LEU A 88 8.61 -2.30 -2.90
CA LEU A 88 8.71 -3.06 -4.16
C LEU A 88 9.54 -2.34 -5.24
N LEU A 89 9.68 -1.02 -5.13
CA LEU A 89 10.41 -0.18 -6.08
C LEU A 89 11.76 0.28 -5.55
N HIS A 90 12.17 -0.10 -4.33
CA HIS A 90 13.41 0.42 -3.74
C HIS A 90 14.66 -0.22 -4.32
N VAL A 91 15.69 0.59 -4.54
CA VAL A 91 17.08 0.09 -4.60
C VAL A 91 17.59 -0.15 -3.17
N ARG A 92 18.62 -0.99 -3.03
CA ARG A 92 19.16 -1.39 -1.71
C ARG A 92 19.60 -0.20 -0.85
N GLU A 93 20.28 0.77 -1.45
CA GLU A 93 20.76 1.96 -0.77
C GLU A 93 19.62 2.80 -0.21
N TYR A 94 18.61 3.06 -1.02
CA TYR A 94 17.40 3.78 -0.60
C TYR A 94 16.63 3.00 0.47
N ALA A 95 16.50 1.67 0.33
CA ALA A 95 15.87 0.82 1.33
C ALA A 95 16.60 0.87 2.68
N THR A 96 17.93 0.92 2.67
CA THR A 96 18.75 1.03 3.89
C THR A 96 18.46 2.33 4.63
N GLU A 97 18.44 3.45 3.93
CA GLU A 97 18.13 4.76 4.52
C GLU A 97 16.70 4.82 5.06
N THR A 98 15.72 4.28 4.32
CA THR A 98 14.31 4.33 4.74
C THR A 98 13.98 3.41 5.90
N LEU A 99 14.73 2.32 6.09
CA LEU A 99 14.54 1.38 7.20
C LEU A 99 15.38 1.73 8.44
N SER A 100 16.35 2.63 8.29
CA SER A 100 17.16 3.10 9.43
C SER A 100 16.32 3.98 10.35
N PRO A 101 16.54 3.90 11.69
CA PRO A 101 15.91 4.79 12.66
C PRO A 101 16.15 6.26 12.32
N THR A 102 15.11 7.09 12.48
CA THR A 102 15.15 8.52 12.11
C THR A 102 14.89 9.48 13.25
N VAL A 103 14.23 9.02 14.28
CA VAL A 103 13.89 9.83 15.44
C VAL A 103 14.34 9.15 16.73
N ASP A 104 14.60 9.94 17.76
CA ASP A 104 14.96 9.39 19.08
C ASP A 104 13.82 8.51 19.62
N GLY A 105 14.18 7.35 20.13
CA GLY A 105 13.22 6.36 20.62
C GLY A 105 12.68 5.41 19.55
N ASP A 106 13.10 5.54 18.30
CA ASP A 106 12.86 4.49 17.31
C ASP A 106 13.48 3.17 17.77
N PRO A 107 12.76 2.05 17.66
CA PRO A 107 13.29 0.77 18.09
C PRO A 107 14.51 0.37 17.25
N VAL A 108 15.53 -0.21 17.90
CA VAL A 108 16.67 -0.80 17.20
C VAL A 108 16.15 -1.92 16.28
N ARG A 109 16.57 -1.86 15.02
CA ARG A 109 16.11 -2.76 13.96
C ARG A 109 17.30 -3.52 13.38
N ASP A 110 17.09 -4.78 13.01
CA ASP A 110 18.02 -5.47 12.12
C ASP A 110 17.78 -4.97 10.69
N VAL A 111 18.36 -3.81 10.38
CA VAL A 111 18.18 -3.12 9.08
C VAL A 111 18.67 -3.99 7.94
N ALA A 112 19.82 -4.63 8.07
CA ALA A 112 20.40 -5.45 7.02
C ALA A 112 19.48 -6.61 6.62
N ARG A 113 18.91 -7.32 7.60
CA ARG A 113 17.97 -8.41 7.38
C ARG A 113 16.64 -7.92 6.78
N ALA A 114 16.15 -6.77 7.25
CA ALA A 114 14.92 -6.17 6.73
C ALA A 114 15.09 -5.68 5.29
N VAL A 115 16.24 -5.09 4.95
CA VAL A 115 16.61 -4.71 3.57
C VAL A 115 16.68 -5.95 2.68
N GLN A 116 17.38 -7.01 3.12
CA GLN A 116 17.48 -8.23 2.32
C GLN A 116 16.09 -8.84 2.06
N ALA A 117 15.25 -8.97 3.09
CA ALA A 117 13.89 -9.47 2.94
C ALA A 117 13.03 -8.58 2.01
N ARG A 118 13.26 -7.26 1.99
CA ARG A 118 12.61 -6.33 1.05
C ARG A 118 13.07 -6.56 -0.39
N MET A 119 14.37 -6.75 -0.61
CA MET A 119 14.90 -7.06 -1.96
C MET A 119 14.37 -8.41 -2.47
N ASP A 120 14.37 -9.44 -1.62
CA ASP A 120 13.88 -10.77 -1.98
C ASP A 120 12.38 -10.77 -2.34
N ARG A 121 11.60 -9.84 -1.75
CA ARG A 121 10.17 -9.68 -2.02
C ARG A 121 9.91 -9.12 -3.42
N GLN A 122 10.80 -8.31 -3.96
CA GLN A 122 10.63 -7.66 -5.27
C GLN A 122 10.53 -8.66 -6.43
N ALA A 123 10.98 -9.92 -6.23
CA ALA A 123 10.79 -10.98 -7.21
C ALA A 123 9.31 -11.21 -7.61
N VAL A 124 8.35 -10.74 -6.81
CA VAL A 124 6.92 -10.79 -7.17
C VAL A 124 6.60 -9.97 -8.42
N LEU A 125 7.40 -8.94 -8.75
CA LEU A 125 7.24 -8.13 -9.96
C LEU A 125 7.59 -8.88 -11.25
N ASP A 126 8.24 -10.04 -11.15
CA ASP A 126 8.57 -10.89 -12.30
C ASP A 126 7.42 -11.86 -12.65
N ASP A 127 6.43 -11.99 -11.78
CA ASP A 127 5.23 -12.79 -12.03
C ASP A 127 4.21 -12.02 -12.88
N THR A 128 4.26 -12.22 -14.18
CA THR A 128 3.37 -11.55 -15.14
C THR A 128 1.89 -11.97 -15.07
N SER A 129 1.55 -12.94 -14.23
CA SER A 129 0.15 -13.25 -13.91
C SER A 129 -0.50 -12.25 -12.95
N ARG A 130 0.28 -11.29 -12.42
CA ARG A 130 -0.10 -10.23 -11.50
C ARG A 130 0.05 -8.88 -12.15
N SER A 131 -0.74 -7.91 -11.72
CA SER A 131 -0.68 -6.51 -12.17
C SER A 131 -0.39 -5.60 -11.00
N PHE A 132 0.56 -4.69 -11.20
CA PHE A 132 1.01 -3.71 -10.20
C PHE A 132 0.80 -2.30 -10.73
N TRP A 133 0.05 -1.50 -9.97
CA TRP A 133 -0.21 -0.10 -10.26
C TRP A 133 0.39 0.74 -9.14
N PHE A 134 1.39 1.55 -9.46
CA PHE A 134 2.07 2.42 -8.50
C PHE A 134 1.76 3.87 -8.83
N LEU A 135 0.90 4.49 -8.06
CA LEU A 135 0.53 5.88 -8.22
C LEU A 135 1.24 6.73 -7.17
N MET A 136 2.13 7.58 -7.62
CA MET A 136 2.91 8.47 -6.78
C MET A 136 2.53 9.93 -7.00
N THR A 137 2.75 10.79 -6.01
CA THR A 137 2.88 12.22 -6.28
C THR A 137 4.33 12.54 -6.66
N GLU A 138 4.55 13.64 -7.35
CA GLU A 138 5.89 14.16 -7.62
C GLU A 138 6.72 14.30 -6.34
N GLN A 139 6.06 14.66 -5.21
CA GLN A 139 6.68 14.75 -3.90
C GLN A 139 7.30 13.41 -3.46
N ALA A 140 6.64 12.29 -3.71
CA ALA A 140 7.15 10.97 -3.35
C ALA A 140 8.46 10.63 -4.08
N VAL A 141 8.64 11.14 -5.30
CA VAL A 141 9.87 10.97 -6.10
C VAL A 141 10.96 11.94 -5.67
N LYS A 142 10.60 13.20 -5.41
CA LYS A 142 11.56 14.30 -5.19
C LYS A 142 11.92 14.53 -3.71
N TRP A 143 11.18 13.98 -2.76
CA TRP A 143 11.56 14.08 -1.35
C TRP A 143 12.88 13.38 -1.09
N GLN A 144 13.92 14.18 -0.79
CA GLN A 144 15.25 13.66 -0.60
C GLN A 144 15.40 12.94 0.74
N ARG A 145 15.07 11.64 0.73
CA ARG A 145 15.10 10.74 1.90
C ARG A 145 16.46 10.08 2.06
N ALA A 146 17.29 10.07 1.03
CA ALA A 146 18.61 9.44 0.99
C ALA A 146 19.63 10.37 0.32
N GLY A 147 20.91 10.00 0.33
CA GLY A 147 21.95 10.72 -0.38
C GLY A 147 21.64 10.82 -1.89
N THR A 148 22.14 11.89 -2.55
CA THR A 148 21.80 12.21 -3.95
C THR A 148 22.06 11.05 -4.92
N ARG A 149 23.14 10.30 -4.73
CA ARG A 149 23.43 9.10 -5.54
C ARG A 149 22.39 8.00 -5.38
N ALA A 150 21.93 7.75 -4.13
CA ALA A 150 20.89 6.77 -3.87
C ALA A 150 19.54 7.23 -4.43
N MET A 151 19.23 8.53 -4.34
CA MET A 151 18.03 9.11 -4.96
C MET A 151 18.05 8.98 -6.48
N ALA A 152 19.18 9.28 -7.13
CA ALA A 152 19.34 9.12 -8.59
C ALA A 152 19.18 7.66 -9.01
N ALA A 153 19.83 6.72 -8.30
CA ALA A 153 19.70 5.29 -8.57
C ALA A 153 18.25 4.80 -8.35
N GLN A 154 17.56 5.34 -7.34
CA GLN A 154 16.15 5.03 -7.07
C GLN A 154 15.25 5.47 -8.22
N CYS A 155 15.43 6.67 -8.75
CA CYS A 155 14.64 7.17 -9.89
C CYS A 155 14.93 6.36 -11.17
N ALA A 156 16.20 6.10 -11.47
CA ALA A 156 16.59 5.28 -12.63
C ALA A 156 16.00 3.87 -12.55
N HIS A 157 16.03 3.24 -11.37
CA HIS A 157 15.43 1.92 -11.15
C HIS A 157 13.91 1.93 -11.36
N MET A 158 13.21 2.95 -10.88
CA MET A 158 11.77 3.07 -11.13
C MET A 158 11.44 3.20 -12.61
N ALA A 159 12.27 3.95 -13.38
CA ALA A 159 12.11 4.03 -14.84
C ALA A 159 12.31 2.67 -15.53
N GLU A 160 13.26 1.85 -15.04
CA GLU A 160 13.45 0.47 -15.54
C GLU A 160 12.24 -0.43 -15.20
N VAL A 161 11.76 -0.37 -13.96
CA VAL A 161 10.61 -1.17 -13.51
C VAL A 161 9.35 -0.80 -14.29
N ASN A 162 9.17 0.47 -14.67
CA ASN A 162 8.03 0.93 -15.48
C ASN A 162 7.97 0.27 -16.87
N ARG A 163 9.07 -0.33 -17.35
CA ARG A 163 9.10 -1.06 -18.63
C ARG A 163 8.60 -2.51 -18.55
N LYS A 164 8.33 -3.01 -17.33
CA LYS A 164 7.78 -4.38 -17.15
C LYS A 164 6.32 -4.43 -17.65
N PRO A 165 5.91 -5.49 -18.36
CA PRO A 165 4.61 -5.57 -19.00
C PRO A 165 3.42 -5.65 -18.03
N ASN A 166 3.67 -5.92 -16.77
CA ASN A 166 2.68 -6.07 -15.72
C ASN A 166 2.78 -4.96 -14.64
N VAL A 167 3.56 -3.92 -14.91
CA VAL A 167 3.76 -2.79 -14.01
C VAL A 167 3.34 -1.51 -14.71
N GLU A 168 2.55 -0.70 -14.01
CA GLU A 168 2.16 0.64 -14.42
C GLU A 168 2.57 1.62 -13.32
N ILE A 169 3.36 2.62 -13.66
CA ILE A 169 3.67 3.73 -12.76
C ILE A 169 2.95 4.98 -13.22
N GLY A 170 2.26 5.65 -12.29
CA GLY A 170 1.64 6.96 -12.50
C GLY A 170 2.27 8.00 -11.58
N ILE A 171 2.47 9.22 -12.06
CA ILE A 171 3.01 10.34 -11.27
C ILE A 171 2.11 11.56 -11.41
N VAL A 172 1.47 11.96 -10.31
CA VAL A 172 0.72 13.23 -10.24
C VAL A 172 1.72 14.35 -9.97
N GLN A 173 1.89 15.23 -10.95
CA GLN A 173 2.83 16.35 -10.84
C GLN A 173 2.32 17.45 -9.89
N GLN A 174 3.24 18.14 -9.24
CA GLN A 174 2.94 19.37 -8.51
C GLN A 174 2.41 20.44 -9.48
N GLY A 175 1.36 21.13 -9.11
CA GLY A 175 0.75 22.15 -9.96
C GLY A 175 -0.39 21.63 -10.85
N VAL A 176 -0.57 20.33 -10.98
CA VAL A 176 -1.79 19.77 -11.58
C VAL A 176 -2.93 19.91 -10.57
N GLN A 177 -4.05 20.50 -11.00
CA GLN A 177 -5.22 20.63 -10.14
C GLN A 177 -5.95 19.28 -10.07
N VAL A 178 -5.97 18.68 -8.87
CA VAL A 178 -6.70 17.46 -8.57
C VAL A 178 -7.77 17.79 -7.52
N PRO A 179 -9.02 17.35 -7.65
CA PRO A 179 -10.08 17.65 -6.68
C PRO A 179 -9.96 16.89 -5.35
N GLY A 180 -8.93 16.08 -5.17
CA GLY A 180 -8.64 15.31 -3.96
C GLY A 180 -7.35 15.75 -3.27
N THR A 181 -7.26 15.48 -1.95
CA THR A 181 -6.02 15.70 -1.16
C THR A 181 -5.29 14.39 -0.96
N PRO A 182 -4.00 14.28 -1.35
CA PRO A 182 -3.22 13.05 -1.18
C PRO A 182 -2.78 12.92 0.29
N MET A 183 -3.54 12.18 1.11
CA MET A 183 -3.30 12.11 2.56
C MET A 183 -2.36 10.98 2.96
N ASN A 184 -2.82 9.75 2.84
CA ASN A 184 -2.13 8.59 3.41
C ASN A 184 -1.65 7.64 2.31
N ILE A 185 -0.56 6.91 2.59
CA ILE A 185 -0.19 5.74 1.80
C ILE A 185 -1.25 4.67 2.00
N PHE A 186 -1.77 4.12 0.90
CA PHE A 186 -2.62 2.94 0.96
C PHE A 186 -2.32 1.97 -0.17
N VAL A 187 -2.64 0.70 0.05
CA VAL A 187 -2.58 -0.35 -0.98
C VAL A 187 -3.89 -1.10 -1.01
N VAL A 188 -4.47 -1.22 -2.21
CA VAL A 188 -5.64 -2.07 -2.44
C VAL A 188 -5.17 -3.39 -3.04
N TYR A 189 -5.53 -4.48 -2.39
CA TYR A 189 -5.21 -5.85 -2.82
C TYR A 189 -6.46 -6.50 -3.39
N ASP A 190 -6.54 -6.61 -4.71
CA ASP A 190 -7.74 -7.02 -5.46
C ASP A 190 -8.95 -6.12 -5.09
N ASP A 191 -10.07 -6.75 -4.72
CA ASP A 191 -11.25 -6.16 -4.11
C ASP A 191 -11.50 -6.71 -2.68
N ARG A 192 -10.42 -7.17 -2.01
CA ARG A 192 -10.52 -7.95 -0.76
C ARG A 192 -10.16 -7.15 0.48
N LEU A 193 -9.18 -6.29 0.40
CA LEU A 193 -8.75 -5.47 1.53
C LEU A 193 -7.94 -4.24 1.07
N VAL A 194 -7.87 -3.27 1.97
CA VAL A 194 -6.99 -2.10 1.87
C VAL A 194 -6.10 -2.07 3.10
N THR A 195 -4.81 -1.78 2.89
CA THR A 195 -3.90 -1.41 3.97
C THR A 195 -3.61 0.09 3.90
N ILE A 196 -3.59 0.77 5.04
CA ILE A 196 -3.29 2.20 5.16
C ILE A 196 -2.12 2.36 6.12
N GLU A 197 -1.03 2.99 5.69
CA GLU A 197 0.12 3.24 6.54
C GLU A 197 -0.03 4.54 7.34
N LEU A 198 0.31 4.46 8.63
CA LEU A 198 0.37 5.57 9.57
C LEU A 198 1.76 5.61 10.22
N PHE A 199 2.14 6.74 10.83
CA PHE A 199 3.39 6.82 11.60
C PHE A 199 3.44 5.83 12.76
N SER A 200 2.29 5.45 13.33
CA SER A 200 2.21 4.56 14.48
C SER A 200 1.99 3.08 14.12
N GLY A 201 1.58 2.78 12.89
CA GLY A 201 1.21 1.43 12.50
C GLY A 201 0.51 1.36 11.15
N GLU A 202 -0.21 0.29 10.97
CA GLU A 202 -1.00 0.01 9.77
C GLU A 202 -2.45 -0.28 10.16
N VAL A 203 -3.39 0.22 9.36
CA VAL A 203 -4.80 -0.14 9.43
C VAL A 203 -5.13 -1.04 8.25
N VAL A 204 -5.85 -2.13 8.51
CA VAL A 204 -6.37 -3.03 7.46
C VAL A 204 -7.88 -2.94 7.45
N LEU A 205 -8.46 -2.57 6.30
CA LEU A 205 -9.89 -2.44 6.08
C LEU A 205 -10.38 -3.57 5.17
N ARG A 206 -11.50 -4.20 5.53
CA ARG A 206 -12.12 -5.29 4.76
C ARG A 206 -13.59 -5.02 4.40
N ASP A 207 -14.16 -3.90 4.84
CA ASP A 207 -15.52 -3.53 4.42
C ASP A 207 -15.50 -3.18 2.92
N PRO A 208 -16.40 -3.76 2.11
CA PRO A 208 -16.46 -3.46 0.68
C PRO A 208 -16.71 -1.99 0.35
N ARG A 209 -17.33 -1.22 1.23
CA ARG A 209 -17.55 0.23 1.07
C ARG A 209 -16.23 0.98 1.17
N ASP A 210 -15.40 0.62 2.16
CA ASP A 210 -14.07 1.22 2.34
C ASP A 210 -13.14 0.85 1.17
N ILE A 211 -13.20 -0.40 0.71
CA ILE A 211 -12.42 -0.85 -0.46
C ILE A 211 -12.83 -0.06 -1.71
N SER A 212 -14.15 0.05 -1.97
CA SER A 212 -14.69 0.79 -3.11
C SER A 212 -14.29 2.27 -3.04
N GLN A 213 -14.31 2.88 -1.85
CA GLN A 213 -13.87 4.26 -1.67
C GLN A 213 -12.41 4.44 -2.03
N HIS A 214 -11.51 3.55 -1.62
CA HIS A 214 -10.09 3.64 -1.93
C HIS A 214 -9.79 3.36 -3.42
N LEU A 215 -10.54 2.47 -4.06
CA LEU A 215 -10.46 2.28 -5.51
C LEU A 215 -10.87 3.56 -6.25
N ASN A 216 -11.99 4.19 -5.87
CA ASN A 216 -12.44 5.45 -6.45
C ASN A 216 -11.42 6.59 -6.23
N LEU A 217 -10.79 6.66 -5.05
CA LEU A 217 -9.71 7.62 -4.78
C LEU A 217 -8.49 7.34 -5.67
N PHE A 218 -8.10 6.09 -5.82
CA PHE A 218 -7.01 5.72 -6.72
C PHE A 218 -7.30 6.17 -8.15
N ASP A 219 -8.47 5.84 -8.68
CA ASP A 219 -8.88 6.19 -10.05
C ASP A 219 -8.97 7.71 -10.25
N LEU A 220 -9.45 8.44 -9.21
CA LEU A 220 -9.47 9.91 -9.23
C LEU A 220 -8.07 10.50 -9.45
N PHE A 221 -7.08 10.06 -8.69
CA PHE A 221 -5.71 10.55 -8.82
C PHE A 221 -5.03 10.02 -10.07
N TRP A 222 -5.32 8.77 -10.47
CA TRP A 222 -4.75 8.17 -11.68
C TRP A 222 -5.14 8.94 -12.95
N ALA A 223 -6.37 9.44 -13.03
CA ALA A 223 -6.85 10.24 -14.15
C ALA A 223 -6.08 11.57 -14.35
N HIS A 224 -5.27 11.99 -13.37
CA HIS A 224 -4.47 13.21 -13.42
C HIS A 224 -2.95 12.93 -13.44
N ALA A 225 -2.56 11.67 -13.56
CA ALA A 225 -1.17 11.25 -13.52
C ALA A 225 -0.53 11.21 -14.91
N LEU A 226 0.76 11.50 -14.99
CA LEU A 226 1.60 11.06 -16.10
C LEU A 226 1.66 9.54 -16.08
N THR A 227 1.70 8.89 -17.23
CA THR A 227 1.80 7.43 -17.40
C THR A 227 2.72 7.05 -18.54
N GLY A 228 3.10 5.78 -18.65
CA GLY A 228 3.88 5.27 -19.78
C GLY A 228 5.26 5.95 -19.93
N ASP A 229 5.58 6.38 -21.16
CA ASP A 229 6.89 6.97 -21.50
C ASP A 229 7.13 8.33 -20.82
N ASP A 230 6.06 9.10 -20.56
CA ASP A 230 6.17 10.39 -19.86
C ASP A 230 6.66 10.20 -18.43
N VAL A 231 6.27 9.10 -17.76
CA VAL A 231 6.81 8.73 -16.44
C VAL A 231 8.28 8.37 -16.52
N SER A 232 8.68 7.60 -17.53
CA SER A 232 10.09 7.22 -17.69
C SER A 232 10.96 8.45 -17.89
N SER A 233 10.54 9.38 -18.75
CA SER A 233 11.21 10.67 -18.97
C SER A 233 11.30 11.50 -17.70
N PHE A 234 10.19 11.63 -16.95
CA PHE A 234 10.18 12.36 -15.68
C PHE A 234 11.16 11.78 -14.65
N LEU A 235 11.21 10.45 -14.54
CA LEU A 235 12.08 9.75 -13.60
C LEU A 235 13.56 9.88 -13.99
N GLU A 236 13.89 9.82 -15.29
CA GLU A 236 15.24 10.04 -15.83
C GLU A 236 15.70 11.48 -15.58
N GLU A 237 14.84 12.47 -15.82
CA GLU A 237 15.11 13.88 -15.49
C GLU A 237 15.34 14.09 -13.98
N ALA A 238 14.55 13.43 -13.14
CA ALA A 238 14.72 13.50 -11.69
C ALA A 238 16.04 12.88 -11.24
N ALA A 239 16.44 11.73 -11.83
CA ALA A 239 17.74 11.10 -11.56
C ALA A 239 18.90 12.04 -11.92
N ASP A 240 18.86 12.65 -13.10
CA ASP A 240 19.85 13.64 -13.54
C ASP A 240 19.88 14.87 -12.63
N GLY A 241 18.70 15.30 -12.17
CA GLY A 241 18.59 16.40 -11.23
C GLY A 241 19.32 16.12 -9.91
N PHE A 242 19.17 14.93 -9.34
CA PHE A 242 19.91 14.51 -8.14
C PHE A 242 21.41 14.39 -8.39
N MET A 243 21.85 13.89 -9.55
CA MET A 243 23.26 13.81 -9.88
C MET A 243 23.94 15.17 -10.07
N ARG A 244 23.19 16.21 -10.48
CA ARG A 244 23.70 17.59 -10.60
C ARG A 244 23.78 18.33 -9.25
N GLN A 245 23.08 17.87 -8.22
CA GLN A 245 23.17 18.45 -6.88
C GLN A 245 24.56 18.14 -6.29
N ARG A 246 25.34 19.18 -5.99
CA ARG A 246 26.59 19.01 -5.25
C ARG A 246 26.22 18.72 -3.78
N ASN A 247 26.83 17.66 -3.22
CA ASN A 247 26.76 17.37 -1.77
C ASN A 247 27.36 18.53 -0.97
#